data_8b9002ce1fb1ed83aa426951751f6bdb
#
_entry.id   8b9002ce1fb1ed83aa426951751f6bdb
#
_cell.length_a   1.000
_cell.length_b   1.000
_cell.length_c   1.000
_cell.angle_alpha   90.00
_cell.angle_beta   90.00
_cell.angle_gamma   90.00
#
_symmetry.space_group_name_H-M   'P 1'
#
loop_
_entity.id
_entity.type
_entity.pdbx_description
1 polymer ?
#
loop_
_entity_poly.entity_id
_entity_poly.type
_entity_poly.pdbx_seq_one_letter_code
_entity_poly.pdbx_strand_id
1 'polypeptide(L)'
;VADGDYSTNADEVDALIAIGCVIKGETPHFDFVAGEASRGISMVARQADFPVIFGLLTVDTWEQALARASEAESNKGREFAKSALHMINLYRQNSK
;
A
#
# COMPACT_ATOMS: atom_id res chain seq x y z
N VAL A 1 0.24 -1.55 11.17
CA VAL A 1 0.79 -2.32 12.28
C VAL A 1 1.90 -1.53 12.94
N ALA A 2 1.52 -0.62 13.81
CA ALA A 2 2.48 0.30 14.41
C ALA A 2 3.52 -0.44 15.25
N ASP A 3 3.07 -1.36 16.04
CA ASP A 3 3.96 -2.12 16.91
C ASP A 3 4.07 -3.55 16.49
N GLY A 4 3.59 -3.84 15.29
CA GLY A 4 3.43 -5.20 14.89
C GLY A 4 4.74 -5.92 14.71
N ASP A 5 4.78 -7.07 15.28
CA ASP A 5 5.79 -8.02 14.91
C ASP A 5 5.19 -8.81 13.76
N TYR A 6 5.22 -8.22 12.58
CA TYR A 6 4.62 -8.89 11.43
C TYR A 6 5.42 -10.10 10.99
N SER A 7 6.59 -10.32 11.58
CA SER A 7 7.33 -11.54 11.30
C SER A 7 6.64 -12.76 11.91
N THR A 8 5.89 -12.59 13.00
CA THR A 8 5.17 -13.72 13.59
C THR A 8 3.99 -14.16 12.74
N ASN A 9 3.50 -13.29 11.87
CA ASN A 9 2.37 -13.60 11.00
C ASN A 9 2.79 -13.91 9.57
N ALA A 10 4.08 -13.93 9.30
CA ALA A 10 4.57 -14.11 7.93
C ALA A 10 4.11 -15.43 7.30
N ASP A 11 3.97 -16.47 8.10
CA ASP A 11 3.54 -17.77 7.60
C ASP A 11 2.06 -17.81 7.25
N GLU A 12 1.29 -16.84 7.76
CA GLU A 12 -0.15 -16.78 7.56
C GLU A 12 -0.56 -15.75 6.53
N VAL A 13 0.39 -14.97 6.02
CA VAL A 13 0.12 -13.85 5.13
C VAL A 13 0.76 -14.11 3.78
N ASP A 14 -0.03 -14.06 2.72
CA ASP A 14 0.48 -14.23 1.37
C ASP A 14 0.89 -12.90 0.73
N ALA A 15 0.34 -11.81 1.19
CA ALA A 15 0.68 -10.48 0.68
C ALA A 15 0.20 -9.43 1.68
N LEU A 16 0.77 -8.24 1.58
CA LEU A 16 0.35 -7.11 2.39
C LEU A 16 0.08 -5.92 1.47
N ILE A 17 -1.06 -5.29 1.66
CA ILE A 17 -1.40 -4.09 0.91
C ILE A 17 -1.42 -2.94 1.90
N ALA A 18 -0.50 -2.00 1.72
CA ALA A 18 -0.43 -0.81 2.57
C ALA A 18 -1.33 0.27 1.96
N ILE A 19 -2.51 0.45 2.53
CA ILE A 19 -3.53 1.35 2.00
C ILE A 19 -3.57 2.63 2.80
N GLY A 20 -3.64 3.75 2.11
CA GLY A 20 -3.82 5.04 2.74
C GLY A 20 -4.07 6.11 1.70
N CYS A 21 -4.46 7.28 2.16
CA CYS A 21 -4.67 8.42 1.28
C CYS A 21 -4.23 9.67 2.00
N VAL A 22 -3.33 10.43 1.38
CA VAL A 22 -2.87 11.70 1.91
C VAL A 22 -3.39 12.80 1.00
N ILE A 23 -4.17 13.70 1.58
CA ILE A 23 -4.77 14.81 0.83
C ILE A 23 -4.01 16.08 1.17
N LYS A 24 -3.59 16.81 0.15
CA LYS A 24 -2.84 18.03 0.33
C LYS A 24 -3.69 19.08 1.03
N GLY A 25 -3.16 19.64 2.10
CA GLY A 25 -3.81 20.72 2.82
C GLY A 25 -3.12 22.05 2.56
N GLU A 26 -3.40 23.02 3.41
CA GLU A 26 -2.83 24.36 3.30
C GLU A 26 -1.43 24.46 3.88
N THR A 27 -0.96 23.39 4.54
CA THR A 27 0.34 23.41 5.19
C THR A 27 1.33 22.51 4.43
N PRO A 28 2.63 22.69 4.66
CA PRO A 28 3.62 21.85 4.00
C PRO A 28 3.72 20.43 4.54
N HIS A 29 2.88 20.07 5.49
CA HIS A 29 2.94 18.74 6.09
C HIS A 29 2.61 17.61 5.10
N PHE A 30 1.95 17.94 4.00
CA PHE A 30 1.58 16.94 3.01
C PHE A 30 2.82 16.15 2.52
N ASP A 31 3.85 16.88 2.09
CA ASP A 31 5.04 16.22 1.55
C ASP A 31 5.75 15.42 2.61
N PHE A 32 5.79 15.91 3.83
CA PHE A 32 6.43 15.20 4.93
C PHE A 32 5.68 13.90 5.25
N VAL A 33 4.37 13.97 5.39
CA VAL A 33 3.57 12.79 5.72
C VAL A 33 3.65 11.76 4.61
N ALA A 34 3.50 12.19 3.36
CA ALA A 34 3.57 11.27 2.23
C ALA A 34 4.95 10.63 2.13
N GLY A 35 6.01 11.40 2.34
CA GLY A 35 7.37 10.89 2.30
C GLY A 35 7.65 9.88 3.40
N GLU A 36 7.20 10.18 4.62
CA GLU A 36 7.43 9.26 5.74
C GLU A 36 6.64 7.96 5.57
N ALA A 37 5.41 8.06 5.10
CA ALA A 37 4.60 6.86 4.85
C ALA A 37 5.24 5.99 3.77
N SER A 38 5.70 6.62 2.69
CA SER A 38 6.35 5.88 1.60
C SER A 38 7.63 5.20 2.08
N ARG A 39 8.40 5.90 2.90
CA ARG A 39 9.63 5.34 3.43
C ARG A 39 9.37 4.16 4.33
N GLY A 40 8.33 4.25 5.19
CA GLY A 40 7.95 3.17 6.06
C GLY A 40 7.51 1.93 5.30
N ILE A 41 6.70 2.12 4.26
CA ILE A 41 6.24 1.01 3.43
C ILE A 41 7.43 0.34 2.73
N SER A 42 8.38 1.13 2.24
CA SER A 42 9.57 0.58 1.59
C SER A 42 10.41 -0.23 2.55
N MET A 43 10.52 0.19 3.80
CA MET A 43 11.28 -0.55 4.80
C MET A 43 10.62 -1.90 5.10
N VAL A 44 9.30 -1.91 5.24
CA VAL A 44 8.57 -3.16 5.46
C VAL A 44 8.76 -4.09 4.26
N ALA A 45 8.67 -3.54 3.05
CA ALA A 45 8.79 -4.35 1.84
C ALA A 45 10.15 -5.03 1.76
N ARG A 46 11.22 -4.36 2.20
CA ARG A 46 12.55 -4.95 2.16
C ARG A 46 12.75 -6.08 3.15
N GLN A 47 11.99 -6.07 4.23
CA GLN A 47 12.12 -7.07 5.29
C GLN A 47 11.16 -8.23 5.15
N ALA A 48 10.15 -8.09 4.31
CA ALA A 48 9.09 -9.09 4.19
C ALA A 48 9.49 -10.21 3.23
N ASP A 49 9.02 -11.41 3.54
CA ASP A 49 9.21 -12.58 2.67
C ASP A 49 8.05 -12.78 1.70
N PHE A 50 7.14 -11.83 1.68
CA PHE A 50 5.95 -11.86 0.84
C PHE A 50 5.82 -10.52 0.13
N PRO A 51 5.03 -10.47 -0.94
CA PRO A 51 4.88 -9.21 -1.67
C PRO A 51 4.18 -8.13 -0.84
N VAL A 52 4.66 -6.92 -0.96
CA VAL A 52 4.07 -5.75 -0.31
C VAL A 52 3.64 -4.79 -1.42
N ILE A 53 2.35 -4.51 -1.47
CA ILE A 53 1.77 -3.64 -2.48
C ILE A 53 1.65 -2.23 -1.92
N PHE A 54 2.20 -1.27 -2.64
CA PHE A 54 2.13 0.13 -2.26
C PHE A 54 0.79 0.69 -2.70
N GLY A 55 -0.10 0.90 -1.73
CA GLY A 55 -1.44 1.40 -1.98
C GLY A 55 -1.68 2.77 -1.39
N LEU A 56 -0.65 3.60 -1.29
CA LEU A 56 -0.78 4.95 -0.76
C LEU A 56 -1.11 5.91 -1.89
N LEU A 57 -2.25 6.58 -1.77
CA LEU A 57 -2.68 7.62 -2.71
C LEU A 57 -2.29 8.97 -2.16
N THR A 58 -1.74 9.82 -3.02
CA THR A 58 -1.45 11.20 -2.66
C THR A 58 -2.19 12.09 -3.65
N VAL A 59 -3.09 12.89 -3.15
CA VAL A 59 -3.96 13.70 -3.99
C VAL A 59 -4.01 15.14 -3.49
N ASP A 60 -4.42 16.05 -4.36
CA ASP A 60 -4.50 17.45 -4.01
C ASP A 60 -5.83 17.84 -3.37
N THR A 61 -6.91 17.14 -3.72
CA THR A 61 -8.24 17.52 -3.27
C THR A 61 -9.01 16.31 -2.76
N TRP A 62 -10.00 16.59 -1.93
CA TRP A 62 -10.92 15.57 -1.44
C TRP A 62 -11.67 14.90 -2.60
N GLU A 63 -12.04 15.69 -3.60
CA GLU A 63 -12.74 15.17 -4.77
C GLU A 63 -11.90 14.14 -5.52
N GLN A 64 -10.61 14.38 -5.62
CA GLN A 64 -9.69 13.43 -6.24
C GLN A 64 -9.62 12.14 -5.43
N ALA A 65 -9.61 12.26 -4.11
CA ALA A 65 -9.59 11.09 -3.25
C ALA A 65 -10.83 10.24 -3.45
N LEU A 66 -11.99 10.88 -3.47
CA LEU A 66 -13.25 10.17 -3.68
C LEU A 66 -13.30 9.49 -5.04
N ALA A 67 -12.81 10.16 -6.07
CA ALA A 67 -12.83 9.59 -7.41
C ALA A 67 -12.01 8.30 -7.48
N ARG A 68 -10.89 8.25 -6.79
CA ARG A 68 -10.00 7.09 -6.81
C ARG A 68 -10.47 5.97 -5.87
N ALA A 69 -11.29 6.30 -4.88
CA ALA A 69 -11.78 5.33 -3.90
C ALA A 69 -13.19 4.84 -4.21
N SER A 70 -13.87 5.45 -5.16
CA SER A 70 -15.25 5.09 -5.49
C SER A 70 -15.30 3.75 -6.23
N GLU A 71 -16.52 3.22 -6.37
CA GLU A 71 -16.72 1.96 -7.07
C GLU A 71 -16.66 2.09 -8.59
N ALA A 72 -16.36 3.28 -9.08
CA ALA A 72 -16.21 3.52 -10.52
C ALA A 72 -14.96 2.83 -11.07
N GLU A 73 -14.76 2.97 -12.39
CA GLU A 73 -13.65 2.32 -13.07
C GLU A 73 -12.28 2.70 -12.52
N SER A 74 -12.18 3.87 -11.91
CA SER A 74 -10.92 4.36 -11.38
C SER A 74 -10.61 3.89 -9.95
N ASN A 75 -11.33 2.91 -9.45
CA ASN A 75 -11.13 2.41 -8.09
C ASN A 75 -9.72 1.82 -7.93
N LYS A 76 -8.88 2.52 -7.17
CA LYS A 76 -7.49 2.10 -6.97
C LYS A 76 -7.38 0.91 -6.04
N GLY A 77 -8.32 0.77 -5.11
CA GLY A 77 -8.31 -0.39 -4.22
C GLY A 77 -8.43 -1.69 -4.99
N ARG A 78 -9.27 -1.71 -6.01
CA ARG A 78 -9.41 -2.88 -6.87
C ARG A 78 -8.09 -3.18 -7.59
N GLU A 79 -7.42 -2.14 -8.07
CA GLU A 79 -6.13 -2.32 -8.75
C GLU A 79 -5.07 -2.87 -7.80
N PHE A 80 -5.05 -2.39 -6.56
CA PHE A 80 -4.11 -2.91 -5.57
C PHE A 80 -4.35 -4.37 -5.28
N ALA A 81 -5.61 -4.78 -5.19
CA ALA A 81 -5.96 -6.18 -4.97
C ALA A 81 -5.50 -7.06 -6.12
N LYS A 82 -5.70 -6.60 -7.35
CA LYS A 82 -5.26 -7.34 -8.53
C LYS A 82 -3.74 -7.48 -8.55
N SER A 83 -3.03 -6.41 -8.20
CA SER A 83 -1.58 -6.45 -8.12
C SER A 83 -1.11 -7.46 -7.07
N ALA A 84 -1.79 -7.50 -5.93
CA ALA A 84 -1.44 -8.44 -4.87
C ALA A 84 -1.57 -9.88 -5.35
N LEU A 85 -2.67 -10.20 -6.01
CA LEU A 85 -2.88 -11.55 -6.53
C LEU A 85 -1.83 -11.93 -7.55
N HIS A 86 -1.49 -11.00 -8.43
CA HIS A 86 -0.46 -11.24 -9.43
C HIS A 86 0.89 -11.51 -8.78
N MET A 87 1.26 -10.70 -7.80
CA MET A 87 2.54 -10.86 -7.12
C MET A 87 2.62 -12.12 -6.28
N ILE A 88 1.51 -12.53 -5.68
CA ILE A 88 1.46 -13.79 -4.94
C ILE A 88 1.83 -14.94 -5.88
N ASN A 89 1.26 -14.95 -7.06
CA ASN A 89 1.55 -15.99 -8.04
C ASN A 89 3.02 -15.98 -8.45
N LEU A 90 3.58 -14.80 -8.67
CA LEU A 90 4.99 -14.70 -9.04
C LEU A 90 5.90 -15.21 -7.93
N TYR A 91 5.60 -14.86 -6.69
CA TYR A 91 6.40 -15.32 -5.56
C TYR A 91 6.35 -16.84 -5.42
N ARG A 92 5.18 -17.43 -5.62
CA ARG A 92 5.03 -18.88 -5.53
C ARG A 92 5.81 -19.59 -6.62
N GLN A 93 5.87 -19.01 -7.81
CA GLN A 93 6.62 -19.60 -8.92
C GLN A 93 8.12 -19.54 -8.66
N ASN A 94 8.59 -18.49 -8.00
CA ASN A 94 10.02 -18.28 -7.79
C ASN A 94 10.56 -18.90 -6.51
N SER A 95 9.70 -19.38 -5.64
CA SER A 95 10.14 -19.94 -4.36
C SER A 95 10.40 -21.44 -4.40
N LYS A 96 10.47 -22.00 -5.57
CA LYS A 96 10.77 -23.42 -5.73
C LYS A 96 12.26 -23.70 -5.86
#